data_4167f76b759b5d465b50c0e09c549d05
#
_entry.id   4167f76b759b5d465b50c0e09c549d05
#
_cell.length_a   1.000
_cell.length_b   1.000
_cell.length_c   1.000
_cell.angle_alpha   90.00
_cell.angle_beta   90.00
_cell.angle_gamma   90.00
#
_symmetry.space_group_name_H-M   'P 1'
#
loop_
_entity.id
_entity.type
_entity.pdbx_description
1 polymer ?
#
loop_
_entity_poly.entity_id
_entity_poly.type
_entity_poly.pdbx_seq_one_letter_code
_entity_poly.pdbx_strand_id
1 'polypeptide(L)'
;MKTKKATAVLATAIVLALSASACGGSDSKDDNSKGGGAGIDAGLTSVVNKSDKKGGTVTFEHSDVPDSLDPGNTYYGWVQNFSRLYGRTLTSFKPAAGKEGLEVVPDLAESLGESSPDAKTWTYKLRKGVKFDDGSPVTSKDVKYAIERSNFAPEALSHGPTYFKAYLEGGEDYKGPYKDKSPEGLKSIETPDDQTIIFKLNKPFADFDYLATFSQTAPVPQARDKGAEYVQAMASSGPYKFESYNEGRSATLVRNPHWDQATDPIRPALADKITIKFKVNPTTVDQHLMSDNITVDAAGTGLQTKTQPKVLTKATEKAKTDNSYAGATSYLALSTKVKPFDNADCRKAVQYAIDKASVQAALGGDTKGDVASTLLPPTVNGYQKFDLYQTEGNKGDVAKAKAALADCGQPDGFKTNLTARSDRPDEVQMATAIQASLKEVGIQAEIKQYPSGKYFGNFAGVPSYVKEHDLGMMMMAWGADWPTGFGFLDQIVNGSAIKPSGGNNLMELDDPTINKALSDGIAQTDAAARTKAWGEVDKLVMENASVVPLIYRKNLLYRPDSATNVTVTQAYLGMYDYLLIGSTT
;
A
#
# COMPACT_ATOMS: atom_id res chain seq x y z
N MET A 1 -24.91 22.78 -79.67
CA MET A 1 -24.92 24.26 -79.77
C MET A 1 -24.44 24.88 -78.48
N LYS A 2 -23.36 25.65 -78.56
CA LYS A 2 -22.92 26.77 -77.71
C LYS A 2 -22.71 26.47 -76.22
N THR A 3 -21.47 26.24 -75.76
CA THR A 3 -20.40 27.20 -75.39
C THR A 3 -20.78 28.15 -74.23
N LYS A 4 -20.10 28.14 -73.08
CA LYS A 4 -18.93 28.92 -72.63
C LYS A 4 -18.94 28.97 -71.10
N LYS A 5 -17.92 28.80 -70.51
CA LYS A 5 -16.71 29.51 -70.07
C LYS A 5 -16.65 29.65 -68.51
N ALA A 6 -15.49 29.32 -68.03
CA ALA A 6 -15.01 29.49 -66.62
C ALA A 6 -14.90 30.98 -66.26
N THR A 7 -15.00 31.26 -64.98
CA THR A 7 -14.27 32.37 -64.32
C THR A 7 -13.96 32.06 -62.89
N ALA A 8 -12.69 32.07 -62.55
CA ALA A 8 -12.16 32.02 -61.22
C ALA A 8 -12.27 33.41 -60.57
N VAL A 9 -12.61 33.45 -59.25
CA VAL A 9 -12.43 34.66 -58.44
C VAL A 9 -11.70 34.28 -57.18
N LEU A 10 -10.53 34.87 -57.02
CA LEU A 10 -9.77 34.97 -55.76
C LEU A 10 -10.59 35.71 -54.70
N ALA A 11 -10.61 35.21 -53.49
CA ALA A 11 -11.03 35.98 -52.33
C ALA A 11 -9.93 35.96 -51.25
N THR A 12 -9.50 37.16 -50.97
CA THR A 12 -8.45 37.61 -50.10
C THR A 12 -8.74 37.28 -48.61
N ALA A 13 -7.77 36.71 -47.92
CA ALA A 13 -7.78 36.54 -46.49
C ALA A 13 -7.48 37.87 -45.78
N ILE A 14 -8.32 38.27 -44.86
CA ILE A 14 -8.06 39.35 -43.90
C ILE A 14 -7.63 38.71 -42.57
N VAL A 15 -6.37 38.97 -42.23
CA VAL A 15 -5.79 38.61 -40.92
C VAL A 15 -6.08 39.76 -39.96
N LEU A 16 -6.83 39.50 -38.88
CA LEU A 16 -6.88 40.40 -37.72
C LEU A 16 -5.83 39.93 -36.70
N ALA A 17 -4.80 40.72 -36.55
CA ALA A 17 -3.82 40.60 -35.48
C ALA A 17 -4.37 41.26 -34.20
N LEU A 18 -4.49 40.51 -33.15
CA LEU A 18 -4.64 41.02 -31.79
C LEU A 18 -3.30 40.89 -31.07
N SER A 19 -2.70 42.02 -30.80
CA SER A 19 -1.47 42.19 -30.04
C SER A 19 -1.67 41.85 -28.55
N ALA A 20 -0.95 40.84 -28.06
CA ALA A 20 -0.68 40.67 -26.65
C ALA A 20 0.81 40.91 -26.43
N SER A 21 1.11 41.88 -25.60
CA SER A 21 2.43 42.28 -25.16
C SER A 21 3.10 41.13 -24.39
N ALA A 22 4.20 40.62 -24.92
CA ALA A 22 5.10 39.76 -24.16
C ALA A 22 6.36 40.56 -23.83
N CYS A 23 6.64 40.65 -22.54
CA CYS A 23 7.93 41.12 -22.05
C CYS A 23 9.00 40.03 -22.15
N GLY A 24 10.12 40.43 -22.72
CA GLY A 24 11.46 40.03 -22.31
C GLY A 24 11.91 38.63 -22.66
N GLY A 25 12.40 38.43 -23.88
CA GLY A 25 13.37 37.37 -24.14
C GLY A 25 14.76 37.84 -23.71
N SER A 26 15.48 37.00 -23.00
CA SER A 26 16.94 37.04 -22.91
C SER A 26 17.46 35.67 -23.30
N ASP A 27 18.13 35.63 -24.46
CA ASP A 27 19.02 34.55 -24.83
C ASP A 27 20.05 34.35 -23.69
N SER A 28 20.06 33.20 -23.08
CA SER A 28 21.18 32.74 -22.29
C SER A 28 21.68 31.41 -22.82
N LYS A 29 22.91 31.51 -23.25
CA LYS A 29 23.79 30.44 -23.69
C LYS A 29 23.80 29.27 -22.71
N ASP A 30 23.92 28.08 -23.28
CA ASP A 30 24.36 26.86 -22.60
C ASP A 30 25.48 27.17 -21.62
N ASP A 31 25.15 27.14 -20.35
CA ASP A 31 26.12 27.05 -19.28
C ASP A 31 25.90 25.71 -18.56
N ASN A 32 26.86 24.84 -18.73
CA ASN A 32 26.97 23.49 -18.21
C ASN A 32 27.18 23.61 -16.69
N SER A 33 26.13 23.95 -15.93
CA SER A 33 26.19 24.03 -14.47
C SER A 33 25.67 22.74 -13.84
N LYS A 34 26.59 22.04 -13.23
CA LYS A 34 26.38 20.95 -12.28
C LYS A 34 25.30 21.30 -11.26
N GLY A 35 24.29 20.44 -11.10
CA GLY A 35 23.41 20.43 -9.94
C GLY A 35 22.09 21.20 -10.08
N GLY A 36 21.30 20.95 -11.15
CA GLY A 36 19.89 21.31 -11.19
C GLY A 36 19.09 20.33 -10.31
N GLY A 37 18.82 20.68 -9.05
CA GLY A 37 17.96 19.88 -8.18
C GLY A 37 16.56 19.74 -8.79
N ALA A 38 16.04 18.52 -8.84
CA ALA A 38 14.65 18.27 -9.21
C ALA A 38 13.70 19.04 -8.26
N GLY A 39 12.55 19.52 -8.78
CA GLY A 39 11.57 20.24 -7.96
C GLY A 39 10.84 19.36 -6.95
N ILE A 40 9.97 20.01 -6.15
CA ILE A 40 9.01 19.29 -5.30
C ILE A 40 8.24 18.23 -6.11
N ASP A 41 7.96 17.07 -5.51
CA ASP A 41 7.19 15.96 -6.09
C ASP A 41 7.81 15.32 -7.34
N ALA A 42 9.09 15.61 -7.63
CA ALA A 42 9.76 15.04 -8.81
C ALA A 42 9.88 13.51 -8.74
N GLY A 43 10.05 12.94 -7.53
CA GLY A 43 10.12 11.51 -7.31
C GLY A 43 8.79 10.77 -7.53
N LEU A 44 7.66 11.47 -7.59
CA LEU A 44 6.35 10.86 -7.87
C LEU A 44 6.21 10.43 -9.33
N THR A 45 6.87 11.12 -10.26
CA THR A 45 6.68 10.96 -11.70
C THR A 45 7.95 10.63 -12.47
N SER A 46 9.11 10.71 -11.82
CA SER A 46 10.40 10.47 -12.45
C SER A 46 11.40 9.86 -11.46
N VAL A 47 12.47 9.30 -12.00
CA VAL A 47 13.65 8.91 -11.22
C VAL A 47 14.55 10.13 -11.06
N VAL A 48 14.78 10.56 -9.83
CA VAL A 48 15.57 11.74 -9.48
C VAL A 48 17.04 11.35 -9.23
N ASN A 49 17.97 12.24 -9.57
CA ASN A 49 19.43 12.05 -9.43
C ASN A 49 19.89 10.75 -10.09
N LYS A 50 19.57 10.55 -11.37
CA LYS A 50 19.91 9.32 -12.12
C LYS A 50 21.42 9.09 -12.12
N SER A 51 21.83 7.86 -11.79
CA SER A 51 23.24 7.43 -11.75
C SER A 51 23.33 5.93 -11.99
N ASP A 52 24.32 5.52 -12.74
CA ASP A 52 24.74 4.12 -12.92
C ASP A 52 25.98 3.77 -12.10
N LYS A 53 26.45 4.72 -11.29
CA LYS A 53 27.63 4.55 -10.44
C LYS A 53 27.39 3.40 -9.46
N LYS A 54 28.27 2.41 -9.50
CA LYS A 54 28.34 1.32 -8.54
C LYS A 54 29.33 1.65 -7.42
N GLY A 55 29.04 1.13 -6.23
CA GLY A 55 29.89 1.32 -5.05
C GLY A 55 29.22 2.08 -3.93
N GLY A 56 29.95 2.34 -2.86
CA GLY A 56 29.49 3.11 -1.71
C GLY A 56 28.51 2.35 -0.80
N THR A 57 27.98 3.09 0.16
CA THR A 57 27.04 2.55 1.17
C THR A 57 25.71 3.28 1.11
N VAL A 58 24.62 2.51 1.03
CA VAL A 58 23.26 3.04 1.25
C VAL A 58 22.88 2.81 2.71
N THR A 59 22.58 3.88 3.42
CA THR A 59 22.27 3.87 4.85
C THR A 59 20.78 4.15 5.09
N PHE A 60 20.13 3.21 5.78
CA PHE A 60 18.75 3.33 6.21
C PHE A 60 18.68 3.58 7.72
N GLU A 61 17.70 4.35 8.15
CA GLU A 61 17.28 4.41 9.55
C GLU A 61 15.77 4.21 9.65
N HIS A 62 15.34 3.53 10.72
CA HIS A 62 13.93 3.29 11.02
C HIS A 62 13.63 3.69 12.47
N SER A 63 12.49 4.36 12.67
CA SER A 63 12.07 4.83 14.00
C SER A 63 11.59 3.73 14.93
N ASP A 64 11.22 2.57 14.38
CA ASP A 64 10.77 1.39 15.13
C ASP A 64 11.60 0.15 14.73
N VAL A 65 11.13 -1.02 15.11
CA VAL A 65 11.71 -2.32 14.72
C VAL A 65 10.83 -3.01 13.68
N PRO A 66 11.39 -3.92 12.86
CA PRO A 66 10.57 -4.82 12.04
C PRO A 66 9.79 -5.79 12.93
N ASP A 67 8.65 -6.27 12.43
CA ASP A 67 8.03 -7.48 12.94
C ASP A 67 8.98 -8.68 12.74
N SER A 68 9.61 -8.78 11.58
CA SER A 68 10.74 -9.65 11.26
C SER A 68 11.42 -9.19 9.98
N LEU A 69 12.70 -9.50 9.76
CA LEU A 69 13.36 -9.41 8.46
C LEU A 69 13.28 -10.72 7.65
N ASP A 70 12.75 -11.81 8.24
CA ASP A 70 12.41 -13.02 7.49
C ASP A 70 11.28 -12.73 6.50
N PRO A 71 11.49 -12.87 5.18
CA PRO A 71 10.47 -12.59 4.17
C PRO A 71 9.18 -13.39 4.36
N GLY A 72 9.26 -14.57 4.96
CA GLY A 72 8.12 -15.43 5.28
C GLY A 72 7.35 -15.05 6.54
N ASN A 73 7.88 -14.13 7.38
CA ASN A 73 7.33 -13.81 8.70
C ASN A 73 7.14 -12.30 8.90
N THR A 74 6.68 -11.58 7.88
CA THR A 74 6.45 -10.13 7.96
C THR A 74 5.15 -9.71 7.29
N TYR A 75 4.53 -8.65 7.83
CA TYR A 75 3.38 -7.98 7.20
C TYR A 75 3.64 -6.49 6.95
N TYR A 76 4.80 -5.98 7.34
CA TYR A 76 5.13 -4.57 7.13
C TYR A 76 5.55 -4.28 5.69
N GLY A 77 4.84 -3.35 5.03
CA GLY A 77 5.11 -2.99 3.64
C GLY A 77 6.55 -2.51 3.39
N TRP A 78 7.18 -1.82 4.37
CA TRP A 78 8.57 -1.42 4.25
C TRP A 78 9.53 -2.61 4.29
N VAL A 79 9.24 -3.67 5.07
CA VAL A 79 10.05 -4.89 5.07
C VAL A 79 9.88 -5.63 3.74
N GLN A 80 8.67 -5.66 3.19
CA GLN A 80 8.46 -6.24 1.86
C GLN A 80 9.27 -5.50 0.78
N ASN A 81 9.31 -4.16 0.82
CA ASN A 81 10.17 -3.36 -0.06
C ASN A 81 11.67 -3.63 0.17
N PHE A 82 12.10 -3.72 1.44
CA PHE A 82 13.50 -3.96 1.82
C PHE A 82 13.94 -5.40 1.51
N SER A 83 13.08 -6.39 1.69
CA SER A 83 13.39 -7.80 1.44
C SER A 83 13.73 -8.09 -0.03
N ARG A 84 13.26 -7.27 -0.96
CA ARG A 84 13.60 -7.34 -2.38
C ARG A 84 15.09 -7.17 -2.66
N LEU A 85 15.88 -6.62 -1.72
CA LEU A 85 17.33 -6.49 -1.82
C LEU A 85 18.05 -7.84 -1.65
N TYR A 86 17.50 -8.77 -0.88
CA TYR A 86 18.12 -10.07 -0.58
C TYR A 86 17.28 -11.29 -0.97
N GLY A 87 15.98 -11.12 -1.19
CA GLY A 87 15.08 -12.15 -1.66
C GLY A 87 14.49 -11.82 -3.04
N ARG A 88 14.30 -12.84 -3.88
CA ARG A 88 13.59 -12.74 -5.15
C ARG A 88 12.26 -13.46 -5.03
N THR A 89 11.18 -12.82 -5.41
CA THR A 89 9.82 -13.37 -5.42
C THR A 89 9.48 -13.92 -6.81
N LEU A 90 8.41 -14.69 -6.96
CA LEU A 90 8.01 -15.23 -8.28
C LEU A 90 7.80 -14.09 -9.29
N THR A 91 7.05 -13.08 -8.89
CA THR A 91 6.82 -11.83 -9.62
C THR A 91 7.22 -10.65 -8.73
N SER A 92 7.34 -9.47 -9.27
CA SER A 92 7.64 -8.24 -8.52
C SER A 92 6.94 -7.06 -9.18
N PHE A 93 6.97 -5.89 -8.54
CA PHE A 93 6.58 -4.66 -9.19
C PHE A 93 7.76 -4.08 -9.97
N LYS A 94 7.44 -3.48 -11.14
CA LYS A 94 8.42 -2.81 -12.00
C LYS A 94 9.07 -1.66 -11.23
N PRO A 95 10.40 -1.59 -11.15
CA PRO A 95 11.08 -0.48 -10.48
C PRO A 95 11.05 0.76 -11.39
N ALA A 96 9.94 1.46 -11.40
CA ALA A 96 9.68 2.61 -12.25
C ALA A 96 8.84 3.66 -11.50
N ALA A 97 8.92 4.91 -11.97
CA ALA A 97 8.14 6.02 -11.42
C ALA A 97 6.68 5.98 -11.89
N GLY A 98 5.79 6.52 -11.08
CA GLY A 98 4.39 6.73 -11.43
C GLY A 98 3.61 5.43 -11.63
N LYS A 99 2.72 5.42 -12.64
CA LYS A 99 1.82 4.26 -12.89
C LYS A 99 2.55 3.01 -13.33
N GLU A 100 3.68 3.13 -14.00
CA GLU A 100 4.49 1.98 -14.41
C GLU A 100 5.00 1.18 -13.21
N GLY A 101 5.24 1.84 -12.07
CA GLY A 101 5.64 1.19 -10.83
C GLY A 101 4.56 0.31 -10.18
N LEU A 102 3.33 0.31 -10.72
CA LEU A 102 2.24 -0.60 -10.32
C LEU A 102 2.13 -1.85 -11.20
N GLU A 103 2.91 -1.90 -12.29
CA GLU A 103 2.92 -3.07 -13.17
C GLU A 103 3.61 -4.24 -12.50
N VAL A 104 2.94 -5.40 -12.49
CA VAL A 104 3.56 -6.65 -12.07
C VAL A 104 4.41 -7.18 -13.21
N VAL A 105 5.65 -7.53 -12.90
CA VAL A 105 6.64 -8.07 -13.84
C VAL A 105 7.23 -9.37 -13.32
N PRO A 106 7.72 -10.27 -14.20
CA PRO A 106 8.38 -11.50 -13.74
C PRO A 106 9.71 -11.17 -13.05
N ASP A 107 9.98 -11.84 -11.90
CA ASP A 107 11.26 -11.73 -11.17
C ASP A 107 12.01 -13.07 -11.18
N LEU A 108 11.74 -13.95 -10.21
CA LEU A 108 12.30 -15.31 -10.18
C LEU A 108 11.69 -16.17 -11.31
N ALA A 109 10.44 -15.92 -11.67
CA ALA A 109 9.80 -16.54 -12.83
C ALA A 109 10.30 -15.93 -14.15
N GLU A 110 10.28 -16.72 -15.23
CA GLU A 110 10.62 -16.29 -16.60
C GLU A 110 9.54 -15.38 -17.21
N SER A 111 8.27 -15.61 -16.84
CA SER A 111 7.08 -14.86 -17.28
C SER A 111 6.12 -14.66 -16.12
N LEU A 112 5.08 -13.85 -16.30
CA LEU A 112 3.89 -13.87 -15.44
C LEU A 112 3.24 -15.25 -15.48
N GLY A 113 2.42 -15.57 -14.49
CA GLY A 113 1.77 -16.86 -14.35
C GLY A 113 0.82 -17.19 -15.51
N GLU A 114 0.90 -18.41 -16.01
CA GLU A 114 -0.08 -18.97 -16.94
C GLU A 114 -1.29 -19.46 -16.16
N SER A 115 -2.44 -18.78 -16.32
CA SER A 115 -3.69 -19.16 -15.64
C SER A 115 -4.55 -20.10 -16.47
N SER A 116 -5.26 -21.03 -15.82
CA SER A 116 -6.40 -21.71 -16.42
C SER A 116 -7.54 -20.72 -16.72
N PRO A 117 -8.46 -21.04 -17.67
CA PRO A 117 -9.57 -20.15 -18.03
C PRO A 117 -10.48 -19.76 -16.86
N ASP A 118 -10.56 -20.59 -15.82
CA ASP A 118 -11.32 -20.35 -14.60
C ASP A 118 -10.51 -19.69 -13.47
N ALA A 119 -9.27 -19.28 -13.75
CA ALA A 119 -8.33 -18.68 -12.81
C ALA A 119 -8.09 -19.51 -11.52
N LYS A 120 -8.22 -20.84 -11.59
CA LYS A 120 -7.99 -21.76 -10.47
C LYS A 120 -6.66 -22.50 -10.51
N THR A 121 -5.99 -22.52 -11.64
CA THR A 121 -4.67 -23.14 -11.78
C THR A 121 -3.70 -22.09 -12.31
N TRP A 122 -2.56 -21.94 -11.66
CA TRP A 122 -1.51 -21.01 -12.04
C TRP A 122 -0.18 -21.72 -12.15
N THR A 123 0.52 -21.54 -13.27
CA THR A 123 1.80 -22.18 -13.54
C THR A 123 2.89 -21.14 -13.75
N TYR A 124 4.02 -21.29 -13.06
CA TYR A 124 5.22 -20.48 -13.25
C TYR A 124 6.41 -21.36 -13.60
N LYS A 125 7.29 -20.82 -14.47
CA LYS A 125 8.60 -21.41 -14.75
C LYS A 125 9.68 -20.51 -14.17
N LEU A 126 10.56 -21.07 -13.34
CA LEU A 126 11.66 -20.35 -12.71
C LEU A 126 12.81 -20.15 -13.70
N ARG A 127 13.48 -19.00 -13.59
CA ARG A 127 14.72 -18.69 -14.34
C ARG A 127 15.82 -19.69 -13.97
N LYS A 128 16.51 -20.16 -14.97
CA LYS A 128 17.69 -21.02 -14.79
C LYS A 128 18.89 -20.22 -14.26
N GLY A 129 19.73 -20.88 -13.49
CA GLY A 129 21.01 -20.32 -13.02
C GLY A 129 20.89 -19.43 -11.78
N VAL A 130 19.70 -19.22 -11.21
CA VAL A 130 19.53 -18.51 -9.95
C VAL A 130 20.09 -19.36 -8.80
N LYS A 131 20.88 -18.73 -7.94
CA LYS A 131 21.56 -19.38 -6.81
C LYS A 131 21.30 -18.66 -5.50
N PHE A 132 21.39 -19.40 -4.42
CA PHE A 132 21.51 -18.83 -3.07
C PHE A 132 22.93 -18.28 -2.81
N ASP A 133 23.08 -17.59 -1.69
CA ASP A 133 24.32 -16.97 -1.24
C ASP A 133 25.46 -17.96 -0.87
N ASP A 134 25.15 -19.25 -0.76
CA ASP A 134 26.11 -20.34 -0.60
C ASP A 134 26.47 -21.03 -1.93
N GLY A 135 25.86 -20.60 -3.03
CA GLY A 135 26.08 -21.14 -4.37
C GLY A 135 25.16 -22.31 -4.74
N SER A 136 24.33 -22.82 -3.84
CA SER A 136 23.32 -23.85 -4.15
C SER A 136 22.26 -23.30 -5.10
N PRO A 137 21.69 -24.13 -6.02
CA PRO A 137 20.67 -23.69 -6.95
C PRO A 137 19.35 -23.41 -6.23
N VAL A 138 18.60 -22.40 -6.71
CA VAL A 138 17.20 -22.17 -6.33
C VAL A 138 16.30 -23.05 -7.17
N THR A 139 15.35 -23.73 -6.53
CA THR A 139 14.40 -24.66 -7.16
C THR A 139 12.94 -24.31 -6.83
N SER A 140 12.02 -24.89 -7.59
CA SER A 140 10.57 -24.80 -7.33
C SER A 140 10.17 -25.31 -5.94
N LYS A 141 10.91 -26.30 -5.41
CA LYS A 141 10.70 -26.85 -4.07
C LYS A 141 11.01 -25.84 -2.97
N ASP A 142 12.00 -24.96 -3.18
CA ASP A 142 12.36 -23.93 -2.21
C ASP A 142 11.28 -22.83 -2.14
N VAL A 143 10.62 -22.52 -3.26
CA VAL A 143 9.46 -21.61 -3.30
C VAL A 143 8.25 -22.23 -2.61
N LYS A 144 7.95 -23.50 -2.93
CA LYS A 144 6.88 -24.26 -2.26
C LYS A 144 7.08 -24.26 -0.75
N TYR A 145 8.29 -24.62 -0.30
CA TYR A 145 8.61 -24.68 1.12
C TYR A 145 8.48 -23.30 1.80
N ALA A 146 8.89 -22.22 1.15
CA ALA A 146 8.74 -20.87 1.66
C ALA A 146 7.26 -20.50 1.92
N ILE A 147 6.37 -20.86 0.98
CA ILE A 147 4.92 -20.62 1.13
C ILE A 147 4.33 -21.52 2.22
N GLU A 148 4.72 -22.79 2.27
CA GLU A 148 4.23 -23.70 3.29
C GLU A 148 4.62 -23.27 4.69
N ARG A 149 5.89 -22.88 4.92
CA ARG A 149 6.33 -22.42 6.24
C ARG A 149 5.69 -21.11 6.67
N SER A 150 5.48 -20.18 5.75
CA SER A 150 4.95 -18.84 6.06
C SER A 150 3.44 -18.84 6.32
N ASN A 151 2.67 -19.68 5.62
CA ASN A 151 1.21 -19.65 5.70
C ASN A 151 0.63 -20.71 6.63
N PHE A 152 1.39 -21.77 6.97
CA PHE A 152 0.84 -22.94 7.67
C PHE A 152 1.59 -23.32 8.94
N ALA A 153 2.48 -22.47 9.41
CA ALA A 153 3.25 -22.71 10.64
C ALA A 153 3.16 -21.53 11.63
N PRO A 154 1.95 -21.14 12.10
CA PRO A 154 1.75 -19.96 12.93
C PRO A 154 2.44 -20.04 14.30
N GLU A 155 2.82 -21.23 14.75
CA GLU A 155 3.60 -21.45 15.97
C GLU A 155 5.05 -20.99 15.86
N ALA A 156 5.61 -20.91 14.63
CA ALA A 156 6.97 -20.45 14.37
C ALA A 156 6.99 -19.10 13.65
N LEU A 157 6.04 -18.86 12.76
CA LEU A 157 5.91 -17.65 11.95
C LEU A 157 4.52 -17.06 12.15
N SER A 158 4.39 -16.19 13.14
CA SER A 158 3.10 -15.62 13.56
C SER A 158 2.71 -14.32 12.82
N HIS A 159 3.62 -13.77 12.03
CA HIS A 159 3.40 -12.54 11.28
C HIS A 159 3.16 -12.83 9.79
N GLY A 160 2.50 -11.89 9.14
CA GLY A 160 2.24 -11.96 7.71
C GLY A 160 0.83 -12.43 7.34
N PRO A 161 0.44 -12.17 6.08
CA PRO A 161 -0.87 -12.56 5.59
C PRO A 161 -0.94 -14.07 5.32
N THR A 162 -2.15 -14.62 5.33
CA THR A 162 -2.41 -16.05 5.11
C THR A 162 -3.25 -16.30 3.85
N TYR A 163 -3.02 -15.51 2.80
CA TYR A 163 -3.77 -15.63 1.55
C TYR A 163 -3.60 -16.98 0.88
N PHE A 164 -2.37 -17.51 0.83
CA PHE A 164 -2.13 -18.83 0.26
C PHE A 164 -2.93 -19.92 1.00
N LYS A 165 -3.01 -19.84 2.31
CA LYS A 165 -3.85 -20.77 3.09
C LYS A 165 -5.32 -20.66 2.70
N ALA A 166 -5.85 -19.45 2.51
CA ALA A 166 -7.26 -19.20 2.20
C ALA A 166 -7.65 -19.61 0.77
N TYR A 167 -6.68 -19.58 -0.17
CA TYR A 167 -6.97 -19.81 -1.59
C TYR A 167 -6.50 -21.18 -2.14
N LEU A 168 -5.50 -21.82 -1.55
CA LEU A 168 -5.01 -23.13 -2.00
C LEU A 168 -5.99 -24.26 -1.65
N GLU A 169 -6.18 -25.20 -2.56
CA GLU A 169 -6.96 -26.41 -2.30
C GLU A 169 -6.37 -27.19 -1.11
N GLY A 170 -7.21 -27.58 -0.16
CA GLY A 170 -6.78 -28.26 1.05
C GLY A 170 -5.97 -27.41 2.03
N GLY A 171 -5.85 -26.08 1.79
CA GLY A 171 -5.08 -25.18 2.66
C GLY A 171 -5.61 -25.11 4.08
N GLU A 172 -6.94 -25.17 4.29
CA GLU A 172 -7.51 -25.14 5.64
C GLU A 172 -7.16 -26.39 6.48
N ASP A 173 -6.93 -27.54 5.84
CA ASP A 173 -6.65 -28.81 6.50
C ASP A 173 -5.16 -29.09 6.67
N TYR A 174 -4.29 -28.45 5.89
CA TYR A 174 -2.85 -28.67 5.93
C TYR A 174 -2.25 -28.15 7.25
N LYS A 175 -1.44 -29.00 7.89
CA LYS A 175 -0.88 -28.71 9.24
C LYS A 175 0.48 -28.01 9.22
N GLY A 176 1.00 -27.71 8.03
CA GLY A 176 2.29 -27.05 7.83
C GLY A 176 3.49 -28.00 7.87
N PRO A 177 4.64 -27.53 7.33
CA PRO A 177 5.80 -28.39 7.07
C PRO A 177 6.50 -28.88 8.35
N TYR A 178 6.26 -28.25 9.50
CA TYR A 178 6.84 -28.69 10.77
C TYR A 178 6.07 -29.86 11.41
N LYS A 179 4.79 -30.03 11.06
CA LYS A 179 3.91 -31.08 11.60
C LYS A 179 3.62 -32.17 10.60
N ASP A 180 3.49 -31.82 9.31
CA ASP A 180 3.35 -32.79 8.24
C ASP A 180 4.72 -33.42 7.93
N LYS A 181 4.75 -34.75 7.94
CA LYS A 181 5.95 -35.54 7.62
C LYS A 181 5.88 -36.16 6.22
N SER A 182 4.82 -35.83 5.47
CA SER A 182 4.73 -36.23 4.07
C SER A 182 5.86 -35.57 3.27
N PRO A 183 6.57 -36.32 2.44
CA PRO A 183 7.59 -35.72 1.56
C PRO A 183 7.00 -34.82 0.48
N GLU A 184 5.69 -34.92 0.25
CA GLU A 184 4.98 -34.16 -0.78
C GLU A 184 4.49 -32.81 -0.29
N GLY A 185 4.34 -32.61 1.05
CA GLY A 185 3.78 -31.38 1.64
C GLY A 185 2.35 -31.10 1.14
N LEU A 186 2.01 -29.82 0.95
CA LEU A 186 0.70 -29.41 0.44
C LEU A 186 0.56 -29.78 -1.05
N LYS A 187 -0.37 -30.67 -1.36
CA LYS A 187 -0.55 -31.24 -2.71
C LYS A 187 -1.02 -30.24 -3.77
N SER A 188 -1.66 -29.16 -3.35
CA SER A 188 -2.10 -28.09 -4.27
C SER A 188 -0.97 -27.17 -4.75
N ILE A 189 0.24 -27.34 -4.22
CA ILE A 189 1.46 -26.74 -4.78
C ILE A 189 2.28 -27.88 -5.37
N GLU A 190 2.25 -28.01 -6.70
CA GLU A 190 3.01 -29.07 -7.40
C GLU A 190 4.35 -28.52 -7.89
N THR A 191 5.38 -29.35 -7.77
CA THR A 191 6.75 -29.08 -8.26
C THR A 191 7.23 -30.25 -9.09
N PRO A 192 6.71 -30.39 -10.35
CA PRO A 192 7.01 -31.58 -11.19
C PRO A 192 8.47 -31.67 -11.60
N ASP A 193 9.17 -30.56 -11.61
CA ASP A 193 10.62 -30.46 -11.82
C ASP A 193 11.18 -29.23 -11.05
N ASP A 194 12.50 -29.03 -11.09
CA ASP A 194 13.18 -27.97 -10.33
C ASP A 194 12.84 -26.55 -10.78
N GLN A 195 12.26 -26.35 -11.97
CA GLN A 195 11.90 -25.04 -12.52
C GLN A 195 10.40 -24.80 -12.58
N THR A 196 9.54 -25.80 -12.47
CA THR A 196 8.10 -25.63 -12.64
C THR A 196 7.38 -25.69 -11.30
N ILE A 197 6.55 -24.69 -11.02
CA ILE A 197 5.66 -24.67 -9.86
C ILE A 197 4.23 -24.40 -10.32
N ILE A 198 3.28 -25.19 -9.81
CA ILE A 198 1.86 -25.13 -10.16
C ILE A 198 1.04 -24.98 -8.89
N PHE A 199 0.13 -24.00 -8.89
CA PHE A 199 -0.79 -23.72 -7.78
C PHE A 199 -2.20 -24.12 -8.18
N LYS A 200 -2.89 -24.90 -7.35
CA LYS A 200 -4.31 -25.25 -7.50
C LYS A 200 -5.14 -24.55 -6.42
N LEU A 201 -6.14 -23.78 -6.85
CA LEU A 201 -6.94 -22.93 -5.99
C LEU A 201 -8.34 -23.49 -5.76
N ASN A 202 -8.88 -23.33 -4.57
CA ASN A 202 -10.24 -23.74 -4.20
C ASN A 202 -11.33 -22.85 -4.85
N LYS A 203 -10.98 -21.64 -5.28
CA LYS A 203 -11.88 -20.67 -5.94
C LYS A 203 -11.11 -19.82 -6.96
N PRO A 204 -11.79 -19.19 -7.96
CA PRO A 204 -11.14 -18.30 -8.90
C PRO A 204 -10.41 -17.15 -8.21
N PHE A 205 -9.21 -16.81 -8.68
CA PHE A 205 -8.43 -15.71 -8.16
C PHE A 205 -7.52 -15.11 -9.24
N ALA A 206 -8.05 -14.14 -9.99
CA ALA A 206 -7.36 -13.56 -11.15
C ALA A 206 -6.25 -12.54 -10.78
N ASP A 207 -6.12 -12.16 -9.51
CA ASP A 207 -5.01 -11.34 -9.00
C ASP A 207 -3.81 -12.19 -8.49
N PHE A 208 -3.68 -13.45 -8.90
CA PHE A 208 -2.66 -14.35 -8.33
C PHE A 208 -1.23 -13.87 -8.60
N ASP A 209 -0.96 -13.19 -9.73
CA ASP A 209 0.34 -12.56 -9.99
C ASP A 209 0.69 -11.48 -8.96
N TYR A 210 -0.30 -10.76 -8.39
CA TYR A 210 -0.07 -9.83 -7.26
C TYR A 210 0.28 -10.60 -5.99
N LEU A 211 -0.40 -11.72 -5.71
CA LEU A 211 -0.07 -12.56 -4.57
C LEU A 211 1.34 -13.16 -4.70
N ALA A 212 1.76 -13.47 -5.93
CA ALA A 212 3.10 -13.95 -6.24
C ALA A 212 4.22 -12.88 -6.02
N THR A 213 3.87 -11.59 -5.85
CA THR A 213 4.84 -10.53 -5.46
C THR A 213 5.19 -10.57 -3.97
N PHE A 214 4.40 -11.27 -3.14
CA PHE A 214 4.62 -11.27 -1.69
C PHE A 214 5.95 -11.91 -1.34
N SER A 215 6.61 -11.33 -0.36
CA SER A 215 7.90 -11.81 0.15
C SER A 215 7.88 -13.28 0.61
N GLN A 216 6.68 -13.82 0.89
CA GLN A 216 6.44 -15.22 1.21
C GLN A 216 6.74 -16.20 0.06
N THR A 217 6.87 -15.72 -1.18
CA THR A 217 7.29 -16.52 -2.33
C THR A 217 8.80 -16.50 -2.56
N ALA A 218 9.55 -15.73 -1.75
CA ALA A 218 11.01 -15.77 -1.78
C ALA A 218 11.51 -17.14 -1.30
N PRO A 219 12.32 -17.85 -2.11
CA PRO A 219 12.67 -19.24 -1.87
C PRO A 219 13.45 -19.43 -0.56
N VAL A 220 13.14 -20.49 0.17
CA VAL A 220 13.79 -20.89 1.41
C VAL A 220 14.28 -22.35 1.28
N PRO A 221 15.60 -22.61 1.31
CA PRO A 221 16.09 -23.99 1.31
C PRO A 221 15.75 -24.67 2.64
N GLN A 222 14.96 -25.72 2.59
CA GLN A 222 14.45 -26.42 3.78
C GLN A 222 15.56 -26.82 4.76
N ALA A 223 16.74 -27.21 4.23
CA ALA A 223 17.88 -27.62 5.05
C ALA A 223 18.45 -26.47 5.91
N ARG A 224 18.21 -25.19 5.54
CA ARG A 224 18.68 -24.02 6.29
C ARG A 224 17.61 -23.45 7.22
N ASP A 225 16.36 -23.92 7.14
CA ASP A 225 15.30 -23.42 7.98
C ASP A 225 15.45 -23.85 9.45
N LYS A 226 15.25 -22.91 10.35
CA LYS A 226 15.30 -23.10 11.81
C LYS A 226 14.05 -22.53 12.49
N GLY A 227 12.92 -22.47 11.77
CA GLY A 227 11.69 -21.85 12.28
C GLY A 227 11.89 -20.36 12.52
N ALA A 228 11.50 -19.88 13.67
CA ALA A 228 11.62 -18.46 14.04
C ALA A 228 13.08 -17.95 14.04
N GLU A 229 14.05 -18.82 14.27
CA GLU A 229 15.48 -18.46 14.28
C GLU A 229 16.08 -18.33 12.87
N TYR A 230 15.33 -18.66 11.81
CA TYR A 230 15.81 -18.52 10.43
C TYR A 230 16.25 -17.08 10.11
N VAL A 231 15.63 -16.07 10.73
CA VAL A 231 16.00 -14.66 10.58
C VAL A 231 17.45 -14.34 10.93
N GLN A 232 18.13 -15.18 11.73
CA GLN A 232 19.53 -14.99 12.12
C GLN A 232 20.54 -15.46 11.03
N ALA A 233 20.11 -16.30 10.08
CA ALA A 233 20.97 -16.87 9.04
C ALA A 233 20.19 -17.17 7.74
N MET A 234 19.45 -16.17 7.26
CA MET A 234 18.61 -16.29 6.06
C MET A 234 19.44 -16.60 4.82
N ALA A 235 18.89 -17.45 3.95
CA ALA A 235 19.39 -17.64 2.59
C ALA A 235 18.99 -16.44 1.72
N SER A 236 19.90 -15.95 0.91
CA SER A 236 19.67 -14.83 0.02
C SER A 236 19.72 -15.28 -1.44
N SER A 237 18.68 -15.03 -2.20
CA SER A 237 18.62 -15.25 -3.66
C SER A 237 18.77 -13.96 -4.47
N GLY A 238 18.80 -12.82 -3.82
CA GLY A 238 18.98 -11.48 -4.40
C GLY A 238 20.43 -11.02 -4.44
N PRO A 239 20.67 -9.74 -4.87
CA PRO A 239 22.02 -9.18 -5.03
C PRO A 239 22.79 -8.96 -3.73
N TYR A 240 22.12 -8.94 -2.59
CA TYR A 240 22.74 -8.75 -1.29
C TYR A 240 22.46 -9.94 -0.37
N LYS A 241 23.36 -10.16 0.59
CA LYS A 241 23.24 -11.12 1.69
C LYS A 241 23.57 -10.46 3.01
N PHE A 242 23.09 -11.02 4.11
CA PHE A 242 23.40 -10.52 5.44
C PHE A 242 24.86 -10.79 5.80
N GLU A 243 25.59 -9.73 6.16
CA GLU A 243 26.88 -9.80 6.85
C GLU A 243 26.65 -9.91 8.36
N SER A 244 25.64 -9.16 8.87
CA SER A 244 25.25 -9.21 10.28
C SER A 244 23.79 -8.81 10.47
N TYR A 245 23.14 -9.40 11.46
CA TYR A 245 21.84 -9.00 11.97
C TYR A 245 21.86 -8.97 13.50
N ASN A 246 21.66 -7.78 14.06
CA ASN A 246 21.52 -7.56 15.49
C ASN A 246 20.05 -7.20 15.76
N GLU A 247 19.27 -8.17 16.19
CA GLU A 247 17.83 -8.07 16.34
C GLU A 247 17.38 -6.81 17.10
N GLY A 248 16.44 -6.08 16.50
CA GLY A 248 15.90 -4.84 17.05
C GLY A 248 16.91 -3.67 17.15
N ARG A 249 18.10 -3.78 16.57
CA ARG A 249 19.14 -2.74 16.58
C ARG A 249 19.64 -2.36 15.20
N SER A 250 20.11 -3.34 14.42
CA SER A 250 20.71 -3.05 13.10
C SER A 250 20.86 -4.29 12.24
N ALA A 251 20.98 -4.07 10.93
CA ALA A 251 21.49 -5.09 10.01
C ALA A 251 22.49 -4.47 9.03
N THR A 252 23.36 -5.32 8.52
CA THR A 252 24.31 -4.99 7.46
C THR A 252 24.21 -6.04 6.37
N LEU A 253 24.06 -5.57 5.12
CA LEU A 253 24.07 -6.41 3.94
C LEU A 253 25.26 -6.04 3.06
N VAL A 254 25.85 -7.07 2.44
CA VAL A 254 26.96 -6.96 1.48
C VAL A 254 26.58 -7.69 0.20
N ARG A 255 27.31 -7.47 -0.88
CA ARG A 255 27.05 -8.16 -2.15
C ARG A 255 27.03 -9.67 -2.00
N ASN A 256 26.04 -10.30 -2.61
CA ASN A 256 25.98 -11.75 -2.76
C ASN A 256 26.90 -12.17 -3.93
N PRO A 257 28.00 -12.91 -3.70
CA PRO A 257 28.93 -13.27 -4.77
C PRO A 257 28.40 -14.27 -5.77
N HIS A 258 27.28 -14.94 -5.46
CA HIS A 258 26.62 -15.93 -6.32
C HIS A 258 25.44 -15.37 -7.08
N TRP A 259 25.08 -14.08 -6.86
CA TRP A 259 24.06 -13.41 -7.64
C TRP A 259 24.60 -13.02 -9.02
N ASP A 260 23.81 -13.37 -10.06
CA ASP A 260 24.15 -13.06 -11.44
C ASP A 260 23.13 -12.06 -12.03
N GLN A 261 23.63 -10.88 -12.42
CA GLN A 261 22.83 -9.82 -13.07
C GLN A 261 22.11 -10.33 -14.31
N ALA A 262 22.67 -11.29 -15.06
CA ALA A 262 22.06 -11.82 -16.27
C ALA A 262 20.72 -12.57 -15.99
N THR A 263 20.54 -13.05 -14.77
CA THR A 263 19.29 -13.70 -14.33
C THR A 263 18.28 -12.74 -13.70
N ASP A 264 18.67 -11.48 -13.46
CA ASP A 264 17.85 -10.51 -12.71
C ASP A 264 17.55 -9.27 -13.54
N PRO A 265 16.35 -9.18 -14.14
CA PRO A 265 15.97 -8.06 -15.00
C PRO A 265 15.59 -6.79 -14.22
N ILE A 266 15.50 -6.86 -12.88
CA ILE A 266 14.83 -5.84 -12.06
C ILE A 266 15.86 -5.01 -11.27
N ARG A 267 16.90 -5.67 -10.68
CA ARG A 267 17.76 -5.07 -9.67
C ARG A 267 19.07 -4.55 -10.27
N PRO A 268 19.33 -3.21 -10.25
CA PRO A 268 20.60 -2.66 -10.71
C PRO A 268 21.77 -2.97 -9.74
N ALA A 269 21.47 -3.23 -8.46
CA ALA A 269 22.44 -3.54 -7.41
C ALA A 269 23.62 -2.54 -7.38
N LEU A 270 23.36 -1.27 -7.10
CA LEU A 270 24.35 -0.20 -7.20
C LEU A 270 25.31 -0.18 -6.02
N ALA A 271 24.83 -0.26 -4.78
CA ALA A 271 25.64 -0.16 -3.57
C ALA A 271 26.55 -1.39 -3.36
N ASP A 272 27.71 -1.20 -2.72
CA ASP A 272 28.53 -2.32 -2.22
C ASP A 272 28.01 -2.84 -0.88
N LYS A 273 27.47 -1.92 -0.08
CA LYS A 273 27.02 -2.19 1.28
C LYS A 273 25.70 -1.47 1.56
N ILE A 274 24.84 -2.12 2.34
CA ILE A 274 23.59 -1.55 2.84
C ILE A 274 23.58 -1.71 4.35
N THR A 275 23.27 -0.62 5.06
CA THR A 275 23.14 -0.65 6.52
C THR A 275 21.76 -0.15 6.92
N ILE A 276 21.16 -0.73 7.95
CA ILE A 276 19.94 -0.23 8.56
C ILE A 276 20.07 -0.19 10.08
N LYS A 277 19.65 0.91 10.69
CA LYS A 277 19.54 1.08 12.15
C LYS A 277 18.09 1.22 12.56
N PHE A 278 17.73 0.59 13.67
CA PHE A 278 16.39 0.59 14.24
C PHE A 278 16.30 1.44 15.52
N LYS A 279 15.09 1.81 15.92
CA LYS A 279 14.78 2.60 17.14
C LYS A 279 15.46 3.97 17.15
N VAL A 280 15.65 4.58 15.99
CA VAL A 280 16.15 5.95 15.90
C VAL A 280 14.98 6.90 16.13
N ASN A 281 15.16 7.89 17.00
CA ASN A 281 14.09 8.87 17.24
C ASN A 281 13.64 9.52 15.92
N PRO A 282 12.33 9.61 15.61
CA PRO A 282 11.84 10.10 14.31
C PRO A 282 12.37 11.51 13.94
N THR A 283 12.53 12.39 14.95
CA THR A 283 13.11 13.73 14.70
C THR A 283 14.61 13.66 14.36
N THR A 284 15.30 12.67 14.92
CA THR A 284 16.71 12.43 14.59
C THR A 284 16.83 11.91 13.17
N VAL A 285 15.93 11.02 12.73
CA VAL A 285 15.85 10.58 11.32
C VAL A 285 15.69 11.78 10.39
N ASP A 286 14.74 12.68 10.68
CA ASP A 286 14.57 13.93 9.90
C ASP A 286 15.87 14.75 9.82
N GLN A 287 16.57 14.90 10.96
CA GLN A 287 17.82 15.67 11.02
C GLN A 287 18.94 14.99 10.21
N HIS A 288 19.04 13.66 10.26
CA HIS A 288 20.02 12.89 9.50
C HIS A 288 19.75 12.96 8.00
N LEU A 289 18.48 12.88 7.56
CA LEU A 289 18.09 13.10 6.15
C LEU A 289 18.51 14.51 5.68
N MET A 290 18.18 15.54 6.45
CA MET A 290 18.45 16.93 6.09
C MET A 290 19.96 17.29 6.12
N SER A 291 20.76 16.57 6.88
CA SER A 291 22.22 16.72 6.97
C SER A 291 23.00 15.72 6.11
N ASP A 292 22.31 14.94 5.30
CA ASP A 292 22.89 13.95 4.38
C ASP A 292 23.70 12.84 5.09
N ASN A 293 23.35 12.53 6.34
CA ASN A 293 24.00 11.48 7.14
C ASN A 293 23.38 10.09 6.90
N ILE A 294 22.18 10.03 6.34
CA ILE A 294 21.53 8.80 5.88
C ILE A 294 20.95 9.01 4.48
N THR A 295 20.78 7.90 3.77
CA THR A 295 20.25 7.91 2.40
C THR A 295 18.73 7.80 2.38
N VAL A 296 18.11 7.05 3.32
CA VAL A 296 16.68 6.71 3.30
C VAL A 296 16.09 6.63 4.70
N ASP A 297 14.89 7.24 4.88
CA ASP A 297 13.95 6.86 5.95
C ASP A 297 13.28 5.53 5.57
N ALA A 298 13.65 4.45 6.25
CA ALA A 298 13.10 3.12 5.97
C ALA A 298 11.63 2.97 6.41
N ALA A 299 11.13 3.82 7.30
CA ALA A 299 9.74 3.80 7.70
C ALA A 299 8.80 4.34 6.61
N GLY A 300 9.31 5.20 5.72
CA GLY A 300 8.54 5.84 4.66
C GLY A 300 7.38 6.71 5.17
N THR A 301 7.39 7.09 6.46
CA THR A 301 6.33 7.90 7.08
C THR A 301 6.51 9.40 6.84
N GLY A 302 7.64 9.77 6.24
CA GLY A 302 7.99 11.15 5.91
C GLY A 302 8.30 12.02 7.12
N LEU A 303 8.63 13.27 6.83
CA LEU A 303 9.03 14.26 7.83
C LEU A 303 7.97 14.46 8.92
N GLN A 304 8.45 14.57 10.15
CA GLN A 304 7.60 14.85 11.31
C GLN A 304 6.94 16.22 11.17
N THR A 305 5.70 16.36 11.65
CA THR A 305 4.92 17.62 11.55
C THR A 305 5.69 18.84 12.04
N LYS A 306 6.48 18.70 13.11
CA LYS A 306 7.32 19.80 13.64
C LYS A 306 8.54 20.14 12.77
N THR A 307 8.98 19.23 11.89
CA THR A 307 10.10 19.45 10.96
C THR A 307 9.63 20.10 9.66
N GLN A 308 8.41 19.79 9.21
CA GLN A 308 7.87 20.24 7.92
C GLN A 308 7.97 21.76 7.70
N PRO A 309 7.63 22.67 8.65
CA PRO A 309 7.76 24.10 8.42
C PRO A 309 9.19 24.54 8.08
N LYS A 310 10.21 23.90 8.66
CA LYS A 310 11.62 24.22 8.38
C LYS A 310 12.02 23.91 6.95
N VAL A 311 11.42 22.86 6.38
CA VAL A 311 11.68 22.40 5.01
C VAL A 311 10.81 23.19 4.02
N LEU A 312 9.51 23.31 4.26
CA LEU A 312 8.56 23.89 3.32
C LEU A 312 8.72 25.41 3.11
N THR A 313 9.32 26.12 4.08
CA THR A 313 9.59 27.58 3.98
C THR A 313 10.86 27.91 3.20
N LYS A 314 11.76 26.94 2.97
CA LYS A 314 12.99 27.12 2.21
C LYS A 314 12.87 26.48 0.84
N ALA A 315 12.92 27.26 -0.24
CA ALA A 315 12.73 26.75 -1.61
C ALA A 315 13.66 25.60 -1.97
N THR A 316 14.94 25.64 -1.56
CA THR A 316 15.94 24.59 -1.80
C THR A 316 15.61 23.28 -1.07
N GLU A 317 15.14 23.36 0.18
CA GLU A 317 14.74 22.17 0.94
C GLU A 317 13.41 21.62 0.47
N LYS A 318 12.45 22.49 0.16
CA LYS A 318 11.15 22.11 -0.39
C LYS A 318 11.31 21.34 -1.72
N ALA A 319 12.25 21.75 -2.57
CA ALA A 319 12.54 21.08 -3.84
C ALA A 319 13.02 19.62 -3.66
N LYS A 320 13.50 19.25 -2.46
CA LYS A 320 13.95 17.88 -2.12
C LYS A 320 12.84 17.01 -1.55
N THR A 321 11.58 17.45 -1.56
CA THR A 321 10.46 16.69 -0.98
C THR A 321 9.54 16.08 -2.03
N ASP A 322 8.91 14.96 -1.65
CA ASP A 322 7.84 14.30 -2.37
C ASP A 322 6.65 14.07 -1.45
N ASN A 323 5.51 14.70 -1.73
CA ASN A 323 4.29 14.52 -0.95
C ASN A 323 3.46 13.36 -1.53
N SER A 324 3.86 12.15 -1.18
CA SER A 324 3.33 10.91 -1.74
C SER A 324 2.05 10.45 -1.04
N TYR A 325 1.07 9.97 -1.80
CA TYR A 325 -0.01 9.17 -1.22
C TYR A 325 0.55 7.89 -0.60
N ALA A 326 0.10 7.58 0.60
CA ALA A 326 0.48 6.37 1.35
C ALA A 326 -0.36 5.12 1.00
N GLY A 327 -1.09 5.14 -0.13
CA GLY A 327 -1.95 4.03 -0.54
C GLY A 327 -3.05 3.67 0.47
N ALA A 328 -3.38 4.58 1.39
CA ALA A 328 -4.27 4.34 2.51
C ALA A 328 -5.36 5.41 2.64
N THR A 329 -6.53 4.98 3.12
CA THR A 329 -7.65 5.85 3.48
C THR A 329 -7.89 5.79 4.98
N SER A 330 -7.90 6.95 5.65
CA SER A 330 -8.50 7.07 6.98
C SER A 330 -10.00 7.23 6.85
N TYR A 331 -10.75 6.45 7.59
CA TYR A 331 -12.20 6.46 7.55
C TYR A 331 -12.82 6.19 8.92
N LEU A 332 -14.11 6.49 9.04
CA LEU A 332 -14.93 6.12 10.17
C LEU A 332 -15.81 4.94 9.75
N ALA A 333 -15.67 3.81 10.43
CA ALA A 333 -16.53 2.66 10.28
C ALA A 333 -17.79 2.84 11.13
N LEU A 334 -18.97 2.63 10.55
CA LEU A 334 -20.26 2.65 11.23
C LEU A 334 -20.75 1.21 11.36
N SER A 335 -20.87 0.69 12.58
CA SER A 335 -21.29 -0.70 12.81
C SER A 335 -22.72 -0.93 12.35
N THR A 336 -22.93 -1.81 11.38
CA THR A 336 -24.29 -2.17 10.90
C THR A 336 -25.08 -3.01 11.92
N LYS A 337 -24.48 -3.36 13.04
CA LYS A 337 -25.07 -4.21 14.10
C LYS A 337 -25.37 -3.45 15.41
N VAL A 338 -24.87 -2.22 15.56
CA VAL A 338 -25.13 -1.35 16.72
C VAL A 338 -26.18 -0.30 16.36
N LYS A 339 -27.23 -0.16 17.20
CA LYS A 339 -28.26 0.86 16.97
C LYS A 339 -27.74 2.27 17.25
N PRO A 340 -28.20 3.28 16.49
CA PRO A 340 -29.19 3.20 15.40
C PRO A 340 -28.55 2.99 14.01
N PHE A 341 -27.27 2.60 13.92
CA PHE A 341 -26.54 2.44 12.65
C PHE A 341 -26.95 1.19 11.85
N ASP A 342 -27.81 0.32 12.38
CA ASP A 342 -28.53 -0.69 11.60
C ASP A 342 -29.44 -0.06 10.53
N ASN A 343 -29.88 1.21 10.73
CA ASN A 343 -30.61 2.00 9.75
C ASN A 343 -29.65 2.80 8.85
N ALA A 344 -29.79 2.67 7.52
CA ALA A 344 -28.94 3.36 6.54
C ALA A 344 -29.10 4.90 6.61
N ASP A 345 -30.28 5.42 6.90
CA ASP A 345 -30.49 6.87 6.94
C ASP A 345 -29.81 7.49 8.17
N CYS A 346 -29.71 6.77 9.30
CA CYS A 346 -28.87 7.20 10.41
C CYS A 346 -27.39 7.24 10.04
N ARG A 347 -26.90 6.31 9.20
CA ARG A 347 -25.53 6.34 8.67
C ARG A 347 -25.32 7.51 7.71
N LYS A 348 -26.30 7.81 6.84
CA LYS A 348 -26.25 8.99 5.94
C LYS A 348 -26.23 10.30 6.73
N ALA A 349 -26.93 10.38 7.86
CA ALA A 349 -26.85 11.55 8.73
C ALA A 349 -25.42 11.84 9.18
N VAL A 350 -24.64 10.82 9.54
CA VAL A 350 -23.21 10.96 9.89
C VAL A 350 -22.37 11.40 8.69
N GLN A 351 -22.65 10.87 7.48
CA GLN A 351 -21.96 11.29 6.24
C GLN A 351 -22.10 12.80 6.02
N TYR A 352 -23.30 13.35 6.18
CA TYR A 352 -23.55 14.78 5.99
C TYR A 352 -23.10 15.65 7.17
N ALA A 353 -23.06 15.11 8.40
CA ALA A 353 -22.73 15.89 9.59
C ALA A 353 -21.24 16.25 9.69
N ILE A 354 -20.33 15.37 9.18
CA ILE A 354 -18.90 15.52 9.43
C ILE A 354 -18.29 16.64 8.60
N ASP A 355 -17.66 17.62 9.29
CA ASP A 355 -16.74 18.60 8.71
C ASP A 355 -15.38 17.94 8.43
N LYS A 356 -15.22 17.38 7.21
CA LYS A 356 -14.00 16.72 6.77
C LYS A 356 -12.82 17.69 6.64
N ALA A 357 -13.08 18.98 6.39
CA ALA A 357 -12.03 20.00 6.34
C ALA A 357 -11.40 20.21 7.74
N SER A 358 -12.23 20.24 8.79
CA SER A 358 -11.73 20.29 10.18
C SER A 358 -11.00 19.00 10.57
N VAL A 359 -11.44 17.83 10.09
CA VAL A 359 -10.74 16.54 10.28
C VAL A 359 -9.37 16.55 9.59
N GLN A 360 -9.25 17.10 8.36
CA GLN A 360 -7.99 17.26 7.66
C GLN A 360 -7.03 18.19 8.42
N ALA A 361 -7.54 19.33 8.90
CA ALA A 361 -6.75 20.27 9.70
C ALA A 361 -6.24 19.62 10.99
N ALA A 362 -7.07 18.82 11.67
CA ALA A 362 -6.71 18.08 12.88
C ALA A 362 -5.62 17.01 12.63
N LEU A 363 -5.58 16.40 11.43
CA LEU A 363 -4.51 15.48 11.03
C LEU A 363 -3.17 16.21 10.78
N GLY A 364 -3.18 17.51 10.47
CA GLY A 364 -1.99 18.30 10.13
C GLY A 364 -2.03 18.95 8.74
N GLY A 365 -3.21 19.04 8.13
CA GLY A 365 -3.45 19.71 6.85
C GLY A 365 -3.15 18.87 5.61
N ASP A 366 -3.03 19.54 4.46
CA ASP A 366 -2.90 18.96 3.12
C ASP A 366 -1.62 18.14 2.89
N THR A 367 -0.56 18.43 3.62
CA THR A 367 0.68 17.63 3.59
C THR A 367 0.51 16.23 4.20
N LYS A 368 -0.53 16.02 5.00
CA LYS A 368 -0.86 14.73 5.63
C LYS A 368 -1.98 13.98 4.90
N GLY A 369 -2.66 14.63 3.97
CA GLY A 369 -3.65 13.96 3.11
C GLY A 369 -4.69 14.89 2.52
N ASP A 370 -5.39 14.39 1.52
CA ASP A 370 -6.52 15.07 0.89
C ASP A 370 -7.84 14.55 1.46
N VAL A 371 -8.87 15.40 1.48
CA VAL A 371 -10.22 14.98 1.88
C VAL A 371 -10.70 13.87 0.96
N ALA A 372 -11.15 12.77 1.55
CA ALA A 372 -11.62 11.60 0.83
C ALA A 372 -13.13 11.64 0.55
N SER A 373 -13.53 11.22 -0.65
CA SER A 373 -14.92 11.07 -1.06
C SER A 373 -15.34 9.62 -1.32
N THR A 374 -14.37 8.73 -1.51
CA THR A 374 -14.54 7.29 -1.74
C THR A 374 -13.68 6.49 -0.78
N LEU A 375 -13.97 5.19 -0.62
CA LEU A 375 -13.16 4.34 0.23
C LEU A 375 -11.83 3.96 -0.43
N LEU A 376 -11.83 3.64 -1.75
CA LEU A 376 -10.60 3.42 -2.50
C LEU A 376 -9.80 4.72 -2.63
N PRO A 377 -8.49 4.73 -2.32
CA PRO A 377 -7.63 5.88 -2.55
C PRO A 377 -7.17 6.00 -4.01
N PRO A 378 -6.74 7.20 -4.48
CA PRO A 378 -6.41 7.48 -5.88
C PRO A 378 -5.29 6.62 -6.49
N THR A 379 -4.49 5.94 -5.68
CA THR A 379 -3.35 5.12 -6.10
C THR A 379 -3.67 3.64 -6.26
N VAL A 380 -4.90 3.23 -5.97
CA VAL A 380 -5.36 1.84 -6.09
C VAL A 380 -6.09 1.64 -7.41
N ASN A 381 -5.77 0.59 -8.15
CA ASN A 381 -6.46 0.23 -9.39
C ASN A 381 -7.94 -0.04 -9.11
N GLY A 382 -8.82 0.64 -9.86
CA GLY A 382 -10.27 0.63 -9.64
C GLY A 382 -10.80 1.90 -8.99
N TYR A 383 -9.93 2.79 -8.49
CA TYR A 383 -10.36 4.09 -8.00
C TYR A 383 -11.13 4.87 -9.09
N GLN A 384 -12.30 5.38 -8.71
CA GLN A 384 -13.10 6.30 -9.49
C GLN A 384 -13.42 7.52 -8.63
N LYS A 385 -13.28 8.71 -9.20
CA LYS A 385 -13.61 9.93 -8.46
C LYS A 385 -15.11 10.18 -8.51
N PHE A 386 -15.78 10.02 -7.37
CA PHE A 386 -17.17 10.41 -7.16
C PHE A 386 -17.37 10.88 -5.71
N ASP A 387 -18.48 11.54 -5.42
CA ASP A 387 -18.88 11.96 -4.07
C ASP A 387 -20.40 11.90 -3.94
N LEU A 388 -20.91 10.90 -3.22
CA LEU A 388 -22.35 10.73 -2.97
C LEU A 388 -22.87 11.64 -1.86
N TYR A 389 -21.98 12.17 -1.03
CA TYR A 389 -22.31 12.96 0.16
C TYR A 389 -21.64 14.34 0.14
N GLN A 390 -21.53 14.91 -1.06
CA GLN A 390 -20.88 16.20 -1.26
C GLN A 390 -21.48 17.30 -0.40
N THR A 391 -20.63 18.06 0.27
CA THR A 391 -20.98 19.25 1.05
C THR A 391 -20.09 20.43 0.64
N GLU A 392 -20.58 21.66 0.80
CA GLU A 392 -19.83 22.85 0.44
C GLU A 392 -18.53 22.97 1.25
N GLY A 393 -17.41 23.08 0.58
CA GLY A 393 -16.09 23.19 1.23
C GLY A 393 -15.71 21.99 2.12
N ASN A 394 -16.39 20.85 1.99
CA ASN A 394 -16.23 19.67 2.85
C ASN A 394 -16.52 19.93 4.35
N LYS A 395 -17.34 20.94 4.66
CA LYS A 395 -17.62 21.40 6.04
C LYS A 395 -18.83 20.73 6.70
N GLY A 396 -19.36 19.69 6.07
CA GLY A 396 -20.62 19.11 6.49
C GLY A 396 -21.83 19.92 6.00
N ASP A 397 -23.03 19.36 6.21
CA ASP A 397 -24.34 19.97 5.87
C ASP A 397 -25.33 19.63 6.98
N VAL A 398 -25.48 20.55 7.93
CA VAL A 398 -26.35 20.38 9.11
C VAL A 398 -27.81 20.16 8.69
N ALA A 399 -28.27 20.80 7.60
CA ALA A 399 -29.66 20.67 7.14
C ALA A 399 -29.93 19.26 6.58
N LYS A 400 -29.04 18.77 5.69
CA LYS A 400 -29.13 17.39 5.17
C LYS A 400 -28.98 16.35 6.28
N ALA A 401 -28.04 16.57 7.21
CA ALA A 401 -27.85 15.66 8.34
C ALA A 401 -29.10 15.55 9.22
N LYS A 402 -29.75 16.68 9.55
CA LYS A 402 -30.99 16.68 10.34
C LYS A 402 -32.18 16.07 9.59
N ALA A 403 -32.26 16.26 8.26
CA ALA A 403 -33.26 15.58 7.45
C ALA A 403 -33.09 14.05 7.52
N ALA A 404 -31.85 13.57 7.32
CA ALA A 404 -31.55 12.13 7.42
C ALA A 404 -31.79 11.57 8.85
N LEU A 405 -31.55 12.37 9.91
CA LEU A 405 -31.90 11.99 11.28
C LEU A 405 -33.42 11.84 11.45
N ALA A 406 -34.21 12.74 10.89
CA ALA A 406 -35.66 12.62 10.93
C ALA A 406 -36.14 11.38 10.16
N ASP A 407 -35.61 11.12 8.97
CA ASP A 407 -35.92 9.94 8.13
C ASP A 407 -35.60 8.62 8.86
N CYS A 408 -34.55 8.58 9.66
CA CYS A 408 -34.20 7.41 10.46
C CYS A 408 -34.90 7.34 11.84
N GLY A 409 -35.83 8.26 12.14
CA GLY A 409 -36.58 8.27 13.39
C GLY A 409 -35.81 8.81 14.60
N GLN A 410 -34.77 9.60 14.38
CA GLN A 410 -33.93 10.22 15.42
C GLN A 410 -33.84 11.75 15.24
N PRO A 411 -34.94 12.50 15.16
CA PRO A 411 -34.94 13.93 14.79
C PRO A 411 -34.11 14.79 15.77
N ASP A 412 -34.03 14.39 17.03
CA ASP A 412 -33.26 15.10 18.08
C ASP A 412 -31.83 14.59 18.24
N GLY A 413 -31.39 13.66 17.38
CA GLY A 413 -30.11 12.97 17.49
C GLY A 413 -30.15 11.77 18.43
N PHE A 414 -28.96 11.23 18.76
CA PHE A 414 -28.81 10.04 19.60
C PHE A 414 -27.45 10.02 20.31
N LYS A 415 -27.28 9.08 21.24
CA LYS A 415 -25.98 8.82 21.90
C LYS A 415 -25.31 7.63 21.26
N THR A 416 -23.96 7.66 21.20
CA THR A 416 -23.15 6.57 20.67
C THR A 416 -21.71 6.67 21.16
N ASN A 417 -20.90 5.63 20.95
CA ASN A 417 -19.45 5.64 21.24
C ASN A 417 -18.65 5.74 19.94
N LEU A 418 -17.61 6.58 19.95
CA LEU A 418 -16.61 6.77 18.90
C LEU A 418 -15.27 6.27 19.42
N THR A 419 -14.67 5.28 18.76
CA THR A 419 -13.37 4.76 19.20
C THR A 419 -12.20 5.46 18.50
N ALA A 420 -11.07 5.60 19.22
CA ALA A 420 -9.79 6.03 18.70
C ALA A 420 -8.65 5.28 19.40
N ARG A 421 -7.47 5.21 18.76
CA ARG A 421 -6.30 4.56 19.37
C ARG A 421 -5.54 5.57 20.22
N SER A 422 -5.35 5.24 21.52
CA SER A 422 -4.81 6.14 22.55
C SER A 422 -3.35 6.56 22.32
N ASP A 423 -2.58 5.72 21.65
CA ASP A 423 -1.16 5.94 21.30
C ASP A 423 -0.97 6.56 19.90
N ARG A 424 -2.07 7.07 19.28
CA ARG A 424 -2.08 7.80 18.00
C ARG A 424 -2.72 9.19 18.18
N PRO A 425 -1.94 10.21 18.57
CA PRO A 425 -2.47 11.53 18.90
C PRO A 425 -3.26 12.19 17.76
N ASP A 426 -2.82 12.04 16.52
CA ASP A 426 -3.52 12.54 15.33
C ASP A 426 -4.90 11.88 15.13
N GLU A 427 -5.03 10.58 15.42
CA GLU A 427 -6.33 9.90 15.35
C GLU A 427 -7.29 10.39 16.45
N VAL A 428 -6.78 10.64 17.65
CA VAL A 428 -7.57 11.23 18.74
C VAL A 428 -8.03 12.66 18.40
N GLN A 429 -7.17 13.46 17.74
CA GLN A 429 -7.53 14.80 17.29
C GLN A 429 -8.60 14.76 16.19
N MET A 430 -8.47 13.85 15.22
CA MET A 430 -9.50 13.61 14.20
C MET A 430 -10.83 13.20 14.85
N ALA A 431 -10.82 12.29 15.82
CA ALA A 431 -12.02 11.86 16.55
C ALA A 431 -12.67 13.05 17.30
N THR A 432 -11.87 13.96 17.85
CA THR A 432 -12.37 15.18 18.51
C THR A 432 -13.05 16.12 17.53
N ALA A 433 -12.50 16.30 16.33
CA ALA A 433 -13.12 17.11 15.27
C ALA A 433 -14.45 16.49 14.80
N ILE A 434 -14.50 15.17 14.65
CA ILE A 434 -15.72 14.42 14.33
C ILE A 434 -16.78 14.60 15.42
N GLN A 435 -16.40 14.44 16.69
CA GLN A 435 -17.31 14.63 17.83
C GLN A 435 -17.93 16.04 17.82
N ALA A 436 -17.13 17.07 17.52
CA ALA A 436 -17.60 18.46 17.45
C ALA A 436 -18.66 18.61 16.33
N SER A 437 -18.40 18.10 15.13
CA SER A 437 -19.34 18.14 14.01
C SER A 437 -20.66 17.43 14.32
N LEU A 438 -20.59 16.23 14.91
CA LEU A 438 -21.77 15.43 15.27
C LEU A 438 -22.65 16.11 16.31
N LYS A 439 -22.05 16.84 17.25
CA LYS A 439 -22.77 17.60 18.28
C LYS A 439 -23.70 18.66 17.70
N GLU A 440 -23.35 19.30 16.59
CA GLU A 440 -24.17 20.33 15.92
C GLU A 440 -25.51 19.82 15.42
N VAL A 441 -25.60 18.52 15.17
CA VAL A 441 -26.84 17.86 14.70
C VAL A 441 -27.51 17.03 15.80
N GLY A 442 -27.05 17.12 17.07
CA GLY A 442 -27.66 16.41 18.20
C GLY A 442 -27.06 15.03 18.47
N ILE A 443 -26.12 14.54 17.66
CA ILE A 443 -25.46 13.24 17.91
C ILE A 443 -24.39 13.42 18.99
N GLN A 444 -24.57 12.76 20.14
CA GLN A 444 -23.67 12.79 21.29
C GLN A 444 -22.72 11.60 21.24
N ALA A 445 -21.54 11.80 20.64
CA ALA A 445 -20.50 10.77 20.56
C ALA A 445 -19.55 10.85 21.78
N GLU A 446 -19.39 9.76 22.52
CA GLU A 446 -18.39 9.64 23.56
C GLU A 446 -17.12 8.99 22.99
N ILE A 447 -15.95 9.65 23.13
CA ILE A 447 -14.69 9.10 22.63
C ILE A 447 -14.16 8.05 23.59
N LYS A 448 -14.06 6.80 23.14
CA LYS A 448 -13.45 5.66 23.83
C LYS A 448 -12.07 5.38 23.25
N GLN A 449 -11.04 5.46 24.06
CA GLN A 449 -9.67 5.27 23.63
C GLN A 449 -9.15 3.88 24.00
N TYR A 450 -8.49 3.20 23.04
CA TYR A 450 -7.93 1.88 23.20
C TYR A 450 -6.47 1.82 22.67
N PRO A 451 -5.57 1.03 23.28
CA PRO A 451 -4.19 0.89 22.78
C PRO A 451 -4.16 0.17 21.43
N SER A 452 -3.31 0.64 20.48
CA SER A 452 -3.20 0.10 19.11
C SER A 452 -2.96 -1.41 19.08
N GLY A 453 -2.06 -1.91 19.92
CA GLY A 453 -1.70 -3.33 19.93
C GLY A 453 -2.84 -4.28 20.36
N LYS A 454 -3.94 -3.76 20.90
CA LYS A 454 -5.12 -4.52 21.31
C LYS A 454 -6.39 -4.12 20.56
N TYR A 455 -6.34 -3.08 19.74
CA TYR A 455 -7.51 -2.47 19.12
C TYR A 455 -8.35 -3.46 18.32
N PHE A 456 -7.72 -4.22 17.45
CA PHE A 456 -8.39 -5.21 16.62
C PHE A 456 -8.63 -6.54 17.33
N GLY A 457 -7.67 -7.01 18.11
CA GLY A 457 -7.74 -8.32 18.75
C GLY A 457 -8.70 -8.39 19.95
N ASN A 458 -8.92 -7.26 20.64
CA ASN A 458 -9.66 -7.26 21.90
C ASN A 458 -10.87 -6.31 21.92
N PHE A 459 -10.96 -5.33 21.00
CA PHE A 459 -11.94 -4.26 21.07
C PHE A 459 -12.70 -4.08 19.74
N ALA A 460 -12.32 -3.14 18.90
CA ALA A 460 -13.03 -2.78 17.69
C ALA A 460 -13.15 -3.91 16.64
N GLY A 461 -12.20 -4.83 16.59
CA GLY A 461 -12.24 -6.00 15.70
C GLY A 461 -12.85 -7.26 16.33
N VAL A 462 -13.62 -7.12 17.43
CA VAL A 462 -14.32 -8.21 18.13
C VAL A 462 -15.81 -7.90 18.15
N PRO A 463 -16.64 -8.50 17.26
CA PRO A 463 -18.07 -8.19 17.10
C PRO A 463 -18.87 -8.24 18.41
N SER A 464 -18.61 -9.22 19.27
CA SER A 464 -19.27 -9.34 20.58
C SER A 464 -18.97 -8.14 21.48
N TYR A 465 -17.71 -7.68 21.53
CA TYR A 465 -17.30 -6.52 22.29
C TYR A 465 -17.92 -5.23 21.76
N VAL A 466 -17.90 -5.05 20.44
CA VAL A 466 -18.51 -3.89 19.75
C VAL A 466 -19.98 -3.76 20.12
N LYS A 467 -20.73 -4.87 20.10
CA LYS A 467 -22.15 -4.90 20.45
C LYS A 467 -22.39 -4.67 21.95
N GLU A 468 -21.60 -5.31 22.83
CA GLU A 468 -21.74 -5.20 24.29
C GLU A 468 -21.45 -3.78 24.81
N HIS A 469 -20.54 -3.05 24.13
CA HIS A 469 -20.10 -1.71 24.54
C HIS A 469 -20.64 -0.59 23.65
N ASP A 470 -21.64 -0.87 22.80
CA ASP A 470 -22.27 0.10 21.88
C ASP A 470 -21.24 0.93 21.07
N LEU A 471 -20.20 0.27 20.53
CA LEU A 471 -19.20 0.92 19.69
C LEU A 471 -19.77 1.18 18.28
N GLY A 472 -20.63 2.20 18.16
CA GLY A 472 -21.32 2.52 16.91
C GLY A 472 -20.39 3.08 15.84
N MET A 473 -19.31 3.76 16.23
CA MET A 473 -18.35 4.42 15.33
C MET A 473 -16.92 4.06 15.68
N MET A 474 -16.13 3.66 14.69
CA MET A 474 -14.76 3.19 14.92
C MET A 474 -13.79 3.82 13.92
N MET A 475 -12.77 4.54 14.45
CA MET A 475 -11.70 5.09 13.63
C MET A 475 -10.84 3.98 13.05
N MET A 476 -10.55 4.09 11.74
CA MET A 476 -9.73 3.15 10.99
C MET A 476 -8.84 3.89 9.98
N ALA A 477 -7.68 3.34 9.71
CA ALA A 477 -6.91 3.63 8.52
C ALA A 477 -6.51 2.31 7.89
N TRP A 478 -6.74 2.16 6.59
CA TRP A 478 -6.46 0.94 5.86
C TRP A 478 -5.66 1.24 4.60
N GLY A 479 -4.64 0.43 4.32
CA GLY A 479 -3.87 0.43 3.09
C GLY A 479 -4.09 -0.87 2.33
N ALA A 480 -3.91 -0.84 1.01
CA ALA A 480 -4.06 -2.02 0.18
C ALA A 480 -2.97 -3.05 0.47
N ASP A 481 -3.32 -4.32 0.56
CA ASP A 481 -2.36 -5.44 0.64
C ASP A 481 -1.60 -5.62 -0.69
N TRP A 482 -2.24 -5.29 -1.81
CA TRP A 482 -1.63 -5.03 -3.12
C TRP A 482 -2.48 -3.98 -3.85
N PRO A 483 -1.92 -3.23 -4.83
CA PRO A 483 -2.54 -2.01 -5.35
C PRO A 483 -3.72 -2.26 -6.32
N THR A 484 -4.63 -3.19 -6.00
CA THR A 484 -5.91 -3.38 -6.69
C THR A 484 -7.07 -3.14 -5.74
N GLY A 485 -8.25 -2.86 -6.29
CA GLY A 485 -9.45 -2.69 -5.46
C GLY A 485 -9.78 -3.92 -4.63
N PHE A 486 -9.53 -5.15 -5.13
CA PHE A 486 -9.69 -6.35 -4.32
C PHE A 486 -8.72 -6.37 -3.14
N GLY A 487 -7.43 -6.11 -3.38
CA GLY A 487 -6.41 -6.05 -2.33
C GLY A 487 -6.67 -4.97 -1.28
N PHE A 488 -7.54 -3.99 -1.58
CA PHE A 488 -7.97 -2.98 -0.63
C PHE A 488 -9.30 -3.36 0.06
N LEU A 489 -10.31 -3.80 -0.70
CA LEU A 489 -11.70 -3.92 -0.21
C LEU A 489 -11.99 -5.24 0.50
N ASP A 490 -11.41 -6.37 0.04
CA ASP A 490 -11.80 -7.71 0.49
C ASP A 490 -11.78 -7.85 2.02
N GLN A 491 -10.71 -7.43 2.67
CA GLN A 491 -10.54 -7.60 4.11
C GLN A 491 -11.43 -6.68 4.95
N ILE A 492 -11.98 -5.60 4.37
CA ILE A 492 -12.69 -4.57 5.14
C ILE A 492 -14.19 -4.48 4.81
N VAL A 493 -14.65 -5.01 3.65
CA VAL A 493 -16.08 -4.91 3.28
C VAL A 493 -16.72 -6.26 2.91
N ASN A 494 -15.93 -7.34 2.81
CA ASN A 494 -16.47 -8.67 2.54
C ASN A 494 -17.03 -9.31 3.82
N GLY A 495 -18.26 -9.81 3.78
CA GLY A 495 -18.89 -10.51 4.91
C GLY A 495 -18.08 -11.72 5.38
N SER A 496 -17.41 -12.43 4.45
CA SER A 496 -16.53 -13.57 4.79
C SER A 496 -15.27 -13.18 5.58
N ALA A 497 -14.89 -11.89 5.59
CA ALA A 497 -13.76 -11.38 6.37
C ALA A 497 -14.12 -11.03 7.83
N ILE A 498 -15.39 -11.13 8.21
CA ILE A 498 -15.83 -10.96 9.61
C ILE A 498 -15.29 -12.13 10.44
N LYS A 499 -14.52 -11.81 11.46
CA LYS A 499 -13.89 -12.79 12.36
C LYS A 499 -14.39 -12.60 13.78
N PRO A 500 -14.40 -13.66 14.62
CA PRO A 500 -14.74 -13.52 16.04
C PRO A 500 -13.79 -12.59 16.81
N SER A 501 -12.54 -12.46 16.36
CA SER A 501 -11.51 -11.57 16.92
C SER A 501 -10.48 -11.22 15.83
N GLY A 502 -9.93 -10.00 15.91
CA GLY A 502 -8.92 -9.51 14.98
C GLY A 502 -9.45 -9.24 13.57
N GLY A 503 -10.76 -9.04 13.41
CA GLY A 503 -11.37 -8.67 12.14
C GLY A 503 -11.05 -7.24 11.73
N ASN A 504 -10.94 -6.99 10.40
CA ASN A 504 -10.75 -5.66 9.82
C ASN A 504 -12.07 -5.08 9.26
N ASN A 505 -13.09 -5.90 9.03
CA ASN A 505 -14.44 -5.44 8.66
C ASN A 505 -15.15 -4.91 9.91
N LEU A 506 -14.76 -3.70 10.35
CA LEU A 506 -15.27 -3.08 11.58
C LEU A 506 -16.74 -2.67 11.46
N MET A 507 -17.26 -2.50 10.26
CA MET A 507 -18.68 -2.23 10.03
C MET A 507 -19.55 -3.46 10.27
N GLU A 508 -18.96 -4.65 10.34
CA GLU A 508 -19.65 -5.92 10.24
C GLU A 508 -20.58 -5.95 9.01
N LEU A 509 -20.08 -5.39 7.90
CA LEU A 509 -20.79 -5.31 6.64
C LEU A 509 -20.84 -6.70 5.99
N ASP A 510 -22.03 -7.23 5.87
CA ASP A 510 -22.33 -8.50 5.20
C ASP A 510 -23.51 -8.29 4.26
N ASP A 511 -23.23 -7.62 3.15
CA ASP A 511 -24.22 -7.30 2.10
C ASP A 511 -24.04 -8.29 0.94
N PRO A 512 -25.10 -9.07 0.60
CA PRO A 512 -25.01 -10.08 -0.46
C PRO A 512 -24.65 -9.50 -1.83
N THR A 513 -25.03 -8.25 -2.13
CA THR A 513 -24.72 -7.58 -3.40
C THR A 513 -23.23 -7.23 -3.46
N ILE A 514 -22.69 -6.66 -2.38
CA ILE A 514 -21.27 -6.33 -2.27
C ILE A 514 -20.40 -7.61 -2.29
N ASN A 515 -20.78 -8.62 -1.51
CA ASN A 515 -20.08 -9.90 -1.47
C ASN A 515 -20.04 -10.58 -2.84
N LYS A 516 -21.18 -10.57 -3.56
CA LYS A 516 -21.25 -11.10 -4.92
C LYS A 516 -20.39 -10.31 -5.90
N ALA A 517 -20.44 -8.97 -5.84
CA ALA A 517 -19.65 -8.11 -6.72
C ALA A 517 -18.14 -8.31 -6.52
N LEU A 518 -17.67 -8.49 -5.27
CA LEU A 518 -16.28 -8.86 -4.96
C LEU A 518 -15.91 -10.21 -5.58
N SER A 519 -16.76 -11.23 -5.39
CA SER A 519 -16.53 -12.57 -5.91
C SER A 519 -16.52 -12.62 -7.44
N ASP A 520 -17.48 -11.95 -8.09
CA ASP A 520 -17.56 -11.88 -9.55
C ASP A 520 -16.35 -11.08 -10.11
N GLY A 521 -15.96 -10.01 -9.45
CA GLY A 521 -14.83 -9.17 -9.85
C GLY A 521 -13.51 -9.94 -9.84
N ILE A 522 -13.20 -10.67 -8.76
CA ILE A 522 -11.93 -11.41 -8.65
C ILE A 522 -11.85 -12.63 -9.60
N ALA A 523 -13.00 -13.10 -10.07
CA ALA A 523 -13.06 -14.16 -11.08
C ALA A 523 -12.83 -13.67 -12.52
N GLN A 524 -12.86 -12.33 -12.76
CA GLN A 524 -12.64 -11.76 -14.09
C GLN A 524 -11.19 -11.91 -14.52
N THR A 525 -10.93 -12.65 -15.59
CA THR A 525 -9.59 -12.80 -16.16
C THR A 525 -9.17 -11.60 -16.99
N ASP A 526 -10.10 -10.85 -17.58
CA ASP A 526 -9.84 -9.57 -18.23
C ASP A 526 -9.51 -8.48 -17.20
N ALA A 527 -8.31 -7.92 -17.25
CA ALA A 527 -7.80 -6.95 -16.29
C ALA A 527 -8.58 -5.62 -16.30
N ALA A 528 -9.06 -5.18 -17.47
CA ALA A 528 -9.81 -3.93 -17.58
C ALA A 528 -11.22 -4.09 -16.98
N ALA A 529 -11.91 -5.20 -17.28
CA ALA A 529 -13.20 -5.53 -16.68
C ALA A 529 -13.07 -5.69 -15.15
N ARG A 530 -12.01 -6.35 -14.67
CA ARG A 530 -11.72 -6.51 -13.25
C ARG A 530 -11.50 -5.15 -12.58
N THR A 531 -10.67 -4.28 -13.16
CA THR A 531 -10.44 -2.91 -12.64
C THR A 531 -11.74 -2.10 -12.54
N LYS A 532 -12.61 -2.21 -13.55
CA LYS A 532 -13.92 -1.53 -13.52
C LYS A 532 -14.80 -2.07 -12.39
N ALA A 533 -14.79 -3.37 -12.17
CA ALA A 533 -15.60 -4.00 -11.11
C ALA A 533 -15.25 -3.42 -9.72
N TRP A 534 -14.00 -3.10 -9.45
CA TRP A 534 -13.60 -2.51 -8.16
C TRP A 534 -14.18 -1.13 -7.91
N GLY A 535 -14.29 -0.29 -8.95
CA GLY A 535 -14.97 1.00 -8.85
C GLY A 535 -16.47 0.86 -8.56
N GLU A 536 -17.13 -0.15 -9.14
CA GLU A 536 -18.53 -0.45 -8.86
C GLU A 536 -18.72 -0.97 -7.43
N VAL A 537 -17.80 -1.82 -6.94
CA VAL A 537 -17.84 -2.27 -5.53
C VAL A 537 -17.67 -1.09 -4.57
N ASP A 538 -16.70 -0.20 -4.81
CA ASP A 538 -16.51 1.00 -3.98
C ASP A 538 -17.79 1.85 -3.94
N LYS A 539 -18.45 2.03 -5.08
CA LYS A 539 -19.71 2.76 -5.16
C LYS A 539 -20.82 2.08 -4.34
N LEU A 540 -21.00 0.77 -4.43
CA LEU A 540 -21.96 0.02 -3.62
C LEU A 540 -21.71 0.18 -2.11
N VAL A 541 -20.44 0.16 -1.70
CA VAL A 541 -20.04 0.39 -0.30
C VAL A 541 -20.43 1.80 0.14
N MET A 542 -20.18 2.80 -0.71
CA MET A 542 -20.55 4.18 -0.41
C MET A 542 -22.08 4.39 -0.39
N GLU A 543 -22.84 3.71 -1.25
CA GLU A 543 -24.31 3.72 -1.23
C GLU A 543 -24.87 3.08 0.06
N ASN A 544 -24.21 2.06 0.60
CA ASN A 544 -24.56 1.45 1.89
C ASN A 544 -24.34 2.42 3.08
N ALA A 545 -23.49 3.44 2.91
CA ALA A 545 -23.16 4.46 3.91
C ALA A 545 -22.50 3.94 5.21
N SER A 546 -22.06 2.68 5.28
CA SER A 546 -21.42 2.12 6.49
C SER A 546 -19.98 2.61 6.70
N VAL A 547 -19.41 3.29 5.71
CA VAL A 547 -18.06 3.88 5.77
C VAL A 547 -18.14 5.38 5.49
N VAL A 548 -17.52 6.20 6.33
CA VAL A 548 -17.30 7.62 6.05
C VAL A 548 -15.83 7.81 5.69
N PRO A 549 -15.48 7.92 4.40
CA PRO A 549 -14.12 8.26 4.00
C PRO A 549 -13.76 9.65 4.52
N LEU A 550 -12.62 9.78 5.15
CA LEU A 550 -12.16 11.02 5.77
C LEU A 550 -11.00 11.63 5.00
N ILE A 551 -9.87 10.90 4.92
CA ILE A 551 -8.62 11.42 4.37
C ILE A 551 -7.91 10.34 3.55
N TYR A 552 -7.53 10.64 2.31
CA TYR A 552 -6.50 9.91 1.57
C TYR A 552 -5.14 10.31 2.13
N ARG A 553 -4.48 9.40 2.84
CA ARG A 553 -3.24 9.71 3.55
C ARG A 553 -2.08 10.03 2.61
N LYS A 554 -1.24 10.99 3.04
CA LYS A 554 0.03 11.38 2.38
C LYS A 554 1.18 11.40 3.38
N ASN A 555 2.38 11.17 2.86
CA ASN A 555 3.64 11.31 3.59
C ASN A 555 4.56 12.27 2.84
N LEU A 556 5.09 13.28 3.54
CA LEU A 556 6.06 14.21 2.99
C LEU A 556 7.46 13.60 3.11
N LEU A 557 7.88 12.87 2.07
CA LEU A 557 9.21 12.24 2.01
C LEU A 557 10.29 13.29 1.72
N TYR A 558 11.55 12.97 2.05
CA TYR A 558 12.69 13.85 1.81
C TYR A 558 13.83 13.09 1.13
N ARG A 559 14.39 13.69 0.06
CA ARG A 559 15.52 13.18 -0.72
C ARG A 559 16.82 13.83 -0.27
N PRO A 560 17.74 13.14 0.42
CA PRO A 560 19.09 13.63 0.66
C PRO A 560 19.88 13.83 -0.64
N ASP A 561 20.87 14.72 -0.63
CA ASP A 561 21.67 15.03 -1.82
C ASP A 561 22.54 13.85 -2.27
N SER A 562 22.99 13.00 -1.35
CA SER A 562 23.74 11.78 -1.65
C SER A 562 22.92 10.66 -2.27
N ALA A 563 21.58 10.68 -2.14
CA ALA A 563 20.72 9.66 -2.67
C ALA A 563 20.60 9.76 -4.20
N THR A 564 20.85 8.67 -4.91
CA THR A 564 20.68 8.58 -6.36
C THR A 564 19.55 7.63 -6.74
N ASN A 565 18.99 7.82 -7.94
CA ASN A 565 17.88 7.03 -8.49
C ASN A 565 16.66 6.97 -7.59
N VAL A 566 16.34 8.07 -6.93
CA VAL A 566 15.21 8.16 -6.01
C VAL A 566 13.91 8.28 -6.79
N THR A 567 12.99 7.38 -6.53
CA THR A 567 11.60 7.44 -7.05
C THR A 567 10.64 6.84 -6.05
N VAL A 568 9.41 7.33 -6.07
CA VAL A 568 8.34 6.81 -5.22
C VAL A 568 7.70 5.60 -5.89
N THR A 569 7.47 4.54 -5.13
CA THR A 569 6.68 3.37 -5.54
C THR A 569 5.35 3.30 -4.81
N GLN A 570 4.25 3.37 -5.55
CA GLN A 570 2.92 3.23 -4.96
C GLN A 570 2.58 1.76 -4.61
N ALA A 571 3.29 0.80 -5.21
CA ALA A 571 3.14 -0.62 -4.87
C ALA A 571 3.56 -0.94 -3.43
N TYR A 572 4.42 -0.10 -2.84
CA TYR A 572 4.84 -0.20 -1.43
C TYR A 572 4.42 1.06 -0.66
N LEU A 573 3.12 1.36 -0.68
CA LEU A 573 2.48 2.38 0.15
C LEU A 573 3.10 3.79 0.01
N GLY A 574 3.56 4.14 -1.20
CA GLY A 574 4.08 5.47 -1.49
C GLY A 574 5.46 5.78 -0.89
N MET A 575 6.23 4.76 -0.52
CA MET A 575 7.64 4.89 -0.11
C MET A 575 8.57 5.05 -1.31
N TYR A 576 9.83 5.37 -1.07
CA TYR A 576 10.85 5.26 -2.12
C TYR A 576 11.09 3.80 -2.51
N ASP A 577 11.40 3.55 -3.78
CA ASP A 577 11.76 2.21 -4.26
C ASP A 577 13.21 1.90 -3.86
N TYR A 578 13.39 1.02 -2.88
CA TYR A 578 14.71 0.69 -2.32
C TYR A 578 15.61 -0.05 -3.30
N LEU A 579 15.04 -0.70 -4.34
CA LEU A 579 15.86 -1.42 -5.33
C LEU A 579 16.72 -0.51 -6.19
N LEU A 580 16.23 0.72 -6.47
CA LEU A 580 16.89 1.64 -7.38
C LEU A 580 17.94 2.51 -6.69
N ILE A 581 17.80 2.71 -5.37
CA ILE A 581 18.60 3.69 -4.64
C ILE A 581 20.08 3.30 -4.63
N GLY A 582 20.91 4.27 -5.03
CA GLY A 582 22.35 4.27 -4.85
C GLY A 582 22.79 5.44 -3.96
N SER A 583 24.10 5.55 -3.74
CA SER A 583 24.70 6.64 -3.00
C SER A 583 25.86 7.26 -3.79
N THR A 584 26.05 8.57 -3.62
CA THR A 584 27.24 9.25 -4.16
C THR A 584 28.45 9.12 -3.25
N THR A 585 28.24 8.66 -2.00
CA THR A 585 29.29 8.54 -0.94
C THR A 585 29.68 7.11 -0.71
#